data_1fc2e5d687f59c7b071183a5f93da49b
#
_entry.id   1fc2e5d687f59c7b071183a5f93da49b
#
_cell.length_a   1.000
_cell.length_b   1.000
_cell.length_c   1.000
_cell.angle_alpha   90.00
_cell.angle_beta   90.00
_cell.angle_gamma   90.00
#
_symmetry.space_group_name_H-M   'P 1'
#
loop_
_entity.id
_entity.type
_entity.pdbx_description
1 polymer ?
#
loop_
_entity_poly.entity_id
_entity_poly.type
_entity_poly.pdbx_seq_one_letter_code
_entity_poly.pdbx_strand_id
1 'polypeptide(L)'
;MDLTQAAQSGLSLGFHSSPIPLQLLDQKPETRIDNEENQTEDEQFSILGHQMCIKRPRDNGSQSSASSSTTNTSKRVAMDPGLESRRAMVRAWGNHPLSTADPEIYEIMEKEKQRQFKGIELIASENFVCRAVMEALGSHLTNKYSEGLPGSRYYTGNQNIDQIELICWSRALAAFGLDPDKWGVNVQPYSCTSANFAVYTGLLLPGDRIMGLDSPSGGHLSHGYYTPGGKKVSASSIFFESLPYKVNPQTGYIDYDKMEEKAMDFRPKILICGGSSYPREWDYARFRQVADKIGAVLMCDMAHISGLVAAKECVSPFDYCDIVTSTTHKSLRGPRGGIIFYRKGPRSRKQGMSSHDDGSSQYDFEEKINFAVHPSLQGGPHNNHIAALAIALKQVATPEYKAYMQQVRKNAQALASALLRRKCKLVTGGTDNHLVLWDLTTRGLAGKCYEKVCEMCQITLNKSAIFGDNGAICPGGVRIGTPAMTSRGCLEADFETVADFLLKAAHITTVVQREHAKKDFFKGLLNNKEIVELRNRVEIFASQFAMPGFDV
;
A
#
# COMPACT_ATOMS: atom_id res chain seq x y z
N MET A 1 -14.10 7.02 34.75
CA MET A 1 -15.02 8.09 34.33
C MET A 1 -15.63 7.67 33.00
N ASP A 2 -16.91 7.60 32.98
CA ASP A 2 -17.75 6.86 32.03
C ASP A 2 -18.04 7.73 30.79
N LEU A 3 -17.74 7.22 29.58
CA LEU A 3 -17.96 7.91 28.31
C LEU A 3 -19.31 7.51 27.66
N THR A 4 -20.33 7.23 28.47
CA THR A 4 -21.63 6.74 28.01
C THR A 4 -22.79 7.75 28.16
N GLN A 5 -22.52 9.02 28.45
CA GLN A 5 -23.58 10.01 28.67
C GLN A 5 -23.60 11.24 27.74
N ALA A 6 -23.07 11.11 26.51
CA ALA A 6 -23.08 12.22 25.54
C ALA A 6 -23.89 11.95 24.25
N ALA A 7 -24.89 11.09 24.29
CA ALA A 7 -25.71 10.76 23.11
C ALA A 7 -27.19 11.06 23.24
N GLN A 8 -27.60 11.95 24.15
CA GLN A 8 -29.02 12.40 24.27
C GLN A 8 -29.09 13.88 24.61
N SER A 9 -28.68 14.76 23.72
CA SER A 9 -29.17 16.13 23.66
C SER A 9 -29.11 16.60 22.20
N GLY A 10 -30.24 16.59 21.56
CA GLY A 10 -30.44 17.16 20.24
C GLY A 10 -30.29 18.69 20.30
N LEU A 11 -29.24 19.19 19.64
CA LEU A 11 -29.12 20.59 19.24
C LEU A 11 -29.06 20.64 17.72
N SER A 12 -30.18 20.98 17.11
CA SER A 12 -30.32 21.32 15.71
C SER A 12 -29.67 22.68 15.49
N LEU A 13 -28.50 22.68 14.80
CA LEU A 13 -27.98 23.91 14.22
C LEU A 13 -28.47 24.00 12.78
N GLY A 14 -29.49 24.85 12.60
CA GLY A 14 -30.00 25.22 11.30
C GLY A 14 -28.99 26.09 10.56
N PHE A 15 -28.49 25.57 9.45
CA PHE A 15 -27.81 26.39 8.43
C PHE A 15 -28.85 26.86 7.41
N HIS A 16 -29.20 28.12 7.48
CA HIS A 16 -29.90 28.82 6.41
C HIS A 16 -28.92 29.08 5.26
N SER A 17 -29.09 28.39 4.16
CA SER A 17 -28.45 28.71 2.89
C SER A 17 -29.39 29.62 2.10
N SER A 18 -29.02 30.88 1.94
CA SER A 18 -29.64 31.77 0.97
C SER A 18 -29.03 31.51 -0.43
N PRO A 19 -29.84 31.51 -1.50
CA PRO A 19 -29.35 31.27 -2.84
C PRO A 19 -28.67 32.53 -3.40
N ILE A 20 -27.47 32.36 -3.97
CA ILE A 20 -26.76 33.39 -4.76
C ILE A 20 -27.37 33.41 -6.18
N PRO A 21 -27.69 34.58 -6.75
CA PRO A 21 -28.29 34.66 -8.08
C PRO A 21 -27.25 34.39 -9.18
N LEU A 22 -27.60 33.49 -10.07
CA LEU A 22 -26.93 33.27 -11.37
C LEU A 22 -27.27 34.44 -12.32
N GLN A 23 -26.42 35.44 -12.42
CA GLN A 23 -26.35 36.36 -13.57
C GLN A 23 -24.95 36.94 -13.61
N LEU A 24 -24.25 36.66 -14.71
CA LEU A 24 -23.09 37.34 -15.29
C LEU A 24 -22.01 36.33 -15.75
N LEU A 25 -22.23 35.70 -16.89
CA LEU A 25 -21.17 35.17 -17.76
C LEU A 25 -21.75 34.94 -19.16
N ASP A 26 -21.97 36.07 -19.87
CA ASP A 26 -22.12 36.09 -21.32
C ASP A 26 -21.30 37.28 -21.83
N GLN A 27 -20.04 37.05 -22.14
CA GLN A 27 -19.26 37.89 -23.03
C GLN A 27 -18.21 37.03 -23.74
N LYS A 28 -18.50 36.70 -25.02
CA LYS A 28 -17.52 36.19 -25.97
C LYS A 28 -16.56 37.31 -26.37
N PRO A 29 -15.25 37.04 -26.49
CA PRO A 29 -14.37 37.93 -27.26
C PRO A 29 -14.37 37.51 -28.73
N GLU A 30 -14.64 38.48 -29.60
CA GLU A 30 -14.50 38.36 -31.05
C GLU A 30 -13.02 38.24 -31.43
N THR A 31 -12.72 37.24 -32.25
CA THR A 31 -11.42 37.06 -32.91
C THR A 31 -11.33 37.94 -34.14
N ARG A 32 -10.37 38.84 -34.16
CA ARG A 32 -9.85 39.44 -35.39
C ARG A 32 -8.67 38.63 -35.89
N ILE A 33 -8.79 38.17 -37.11
CA ILE A 33 -7.75 37.50 -37.90
C ILE A 33 -7.05 38.65 -38.66
N ASP A 34 -5.75 38.77 -38.47
CA ASP A 34 -4.86 39.44 -39.46
C ASP A 34 -3.73 38.46 -39.80
N ASN A 35 -3.71 38.10 -41.08
CA ASN A 35 -2.67 37.33 -41.74
C ASN A 35 -1.41 38.19 -41.92
N GLU A 36 -0.25 37.67 -41.53
CA GLU A 36 1.00 37.96 -42.25
C GLU A 36 1.91 36.74 -42.24
N GLU A 37 2.24 36.31 -43.45
CA GLU A 37 3.26 35.30 -43.76
C GLU A 37 4.65 35.86 -43.45
N ASN A 38 5.58 35.05 -42.87
CA ASN A 38 6.87 34.77 -43.51
C ASN A 38 7.80 33.90 -42.65
N GLN A 39 8.29 32.87 -43.34
CA GLN A 39 9.66 32.29 -43.37
C GLN A 39 10.25 31.64 -42.12
N THR A 40 10.33 30.33 -42.25
CA THR A 40 11.42 29.34 -41.98
C THR A 40 12.72 29.87 -41.36
N GLU A 41 13.11 29.24 -40.24
CA GLU A 41 14.50 28.80 -40.04
C GLU A 41 14.53 27.65 -39.04
N ASP A 42 15.05 26.49 -39.52
CA ASP A 42 15.44 25.32 -38.75
C ASP A 42 16.65 25.67 -37.87
N GLU A 43 16.56 25.49 -36.55
CA GLU A 43 17.73 25.35 -35.70
C GLU A 43 17.70 24.07 -34.92
N GLN A 44 18.48 23.10 -35.40
CA GLN A 44 18.94 21.93 -34.71
C GLN A 44 19.78 22.32 -33.49
N PHE A 45 19.32 22.03 -32.26
CA PHE A 45 20.20 22.09 -31.10
C PHE A 45 20.94 20.79 -30.91
N SER A 46 22.19 20.79 -31.33
CA SER A 46 23.23 19.80 -31.04
C SER A 46 23.67 19.91 -29.57
N ILE A 47 23.59 18.82 -28.84
CA ILE A 47 24.15 18.68 -27.49
C ILE A 47 25.66 18.47 -27.62
N LEU A 48 26.45 19.50 -27.32
CA LEU A 48 27.91 19.37 -27.14
C LEU A 48 28.23 19.51 -25.64
N GLY A 49 28.75 18.40 -25.11
CA GLY A 49 29.32 18.36 -23.77
C GLY A 49 30.51 19.28 -23.60
N HIS A 50 30.50 20.10 -22.58
CA HIS A 50 31.67 20.84 -22.14
C HIS A 50 32.23 20.20 -20.89
N GLN A 51 33.37 19.51 -21.14
CA GLN A 51 34.29 19.03 -20.12
C GLN A 51 35.11 20.23 -19.62
N MET A 52 34.85 20.70 -18.40
CA MET A 52 35.72 21.69 -17.76
C MET A 52 37.01 21.04 -17.29
N CYS A 53 38.09 21.27 -18.04
CA CYS A 53 39.45 21.01 -17.60
C CYS A 53 39.90 22.09 -16.62
N ILE A 54 40.11 21.72 -15.35
CA ILE A 54 40.82 22.56 -14.38
C ILE A 54 42.31 22.43 -14.64
N LYS A 55 42.94 23.46 -15.24
CA LYS A 55 44.41 23.56 -15.36
C LYS A 55 44.95 24.07 -14.02
N ARG A 56 45.86 23.27 -13.41
CA ARG A 56 46.74 23.73 -12.32
C ARG A 56 47.85 24.60 -12.93
N PRO A 57 48.25 25.73 -12.30
CA PRO A 57 49.42 26.48 -12.69
C PRO A 57 50.70 25.74 -12.24
N ARG A 58 51.71 25.66 -13.13
CA ARG A 58 53.06 25.24 -12.79
C ARG A 58 53.82 26.41 -12.17
N ASP A 59 54.50 26.12 -11.08
CA ASP A 59 55.53 26.97 -10.53
C ASP A 59 56.70 27.16 -11.51
N ASN A 60 57.15 28.40 -11.69
CA ASN A 60 58.52 28.73 -12.06
C ASN A 60 58.91 30.00 -11.28
N GLY A 61 59.95 29.81 -10.46
CA GLY A 61 60.48 30.86 -9.63
C GLY A 61 61.40 31.81 -10.39
N SER A 62 61.48 33.02 -9.90
CA SER A 62 62.74 33.75 -9.70
C SER A 62 62.49 35.10 -8.98
N GLN A 63 63.41 35.42 -8.12
CA GLN A 63 63.60 36.49 -7.16
C GLN A 63 63.35 37.90 -7.70
N SER A 64 62.75 38.83 -6.93
CA SER A 64 63.48 39.84 -6.13
C SER A 64 62.54 40.98 -5.66
N SER A 65 62.77 41.31 -4.40
CA SER A 65 62.73 42.65 -3.74
C SER A 65 61.41 43.41 -3.56
N ALA A 66 61.13 43.57 -2.26
CA ALA A 66 60.75 44.75 -1.52
C ALA A 66 59.29 45.25 -1.49
N SER A 67 58.75 45.08 -0.30
CA SER A 67 57.94 46.04 0.46
C SER A 67 56.63 46.54 -0.13
N SER A 68 55.55 46.02 0.37
CA SER A 68 54.54 46.76 1.17
C SER A 68 53.46 45.81 1.65
N SER A 69 53.37 45.70 2.96
CA SER A 69 52.33 44.96 3.65
C SER A 69 50.97 45.62 3.45
N THR A 70 50.10 44.96 2.68
CA THR A 70 48.66 45.12 2.82
C THR A 70 48.08 43.77 3.21
N THR A 71 48.02 43.53 4.50
CA THR A 71 47.19 42.51 5.10
C THR A 71 45.75 42.71 4.69
N ASN A 72 45.28 42.00 3.69
CA ASN A 72 43.86 41.84 3.39
C ASN A 72 43.25 40.92 4.47
N THR A 73 43.17 41.41 5.70
CA THR A 73 42.27 40.88 6.71
C THR A 73 40.85 41.18 6.22
N SER A 74 40.21 40.19 5.61
CA SER A 74 38.75 40.21 5.47
C SER A 74 38.22 40.47 6.90
N LYS A 75 37.77 41.70 7.16
CA LYS A 75 37.05 42.06 8.35
C LYS A 75 35.84 41.13 8.43
N ARG A 76 35.93 40.06 9.24
CA ARG A 76 34.76 39.37 9.73
C ARG A 76 33.94 40.44 10.43
N VAL A 77 32.83 40.85 9.85
CA VAL A 77 31.85 41.70 10.50
C VAL A 77 31.57 41.03 11.84
N ALA A 78 31.91 41.73 12.93
CA ALA A 78 31.61 41.25 14.27
C ALA A 78 30.09 41.06 14.34
N MET A 79 29.65 39.81 14.37
CA MET A 79 28.21 39.51 14.46
C MET A 79 27.74 39.93 15.84
N ASP A 80 26.58 40.59 15.88
CA ASP A 80 25.87 40.92 17.12
C ASP A 80 25.77 39.65 18.00
N PRO A 81 26.32 39.67 19.25
CA PRO A 81 26.27 38.51 20.15
C PRO A 81 24.84 37.98 20.37
N GLY A 82 23.84 38.85 20.35
CA GLY A 82 22.44 38.49 20.50
C GLY A 82 21.91 37.72 19.27
N LEU A 83 22.40 38.02 18.07
CA LEU A 83 22.05 37.30 16.86
C LEU A 83 22.65 35.91 16.83
N GLU A 84 23.93 35.75 17.23
CA GLU A 84 24.59 34.45 17.30
C GLU A 84 23.98 33.55 18.37
N SER A 85 23.62 34.11 19.51
CA SER A 85 22.89 33.37 20.56
C SER A 85 21.54 32.82 20.05
N ARG A 86 20.77 33.65 19.32
CA ARG A 86 19.50 33.21 18.73
C ARG A 86 19.70 32.12 17.67
N ARG A 87 20.71 32.24 16.80
CA ARG A 87 21.07 31.21 15.82
C ARG A 87 21.49 29.91 16.48
N ALA A 88 22.30 29.99 17.55
CA ALA A 88 22.72 28.81 18.30
C ALA A 88 21.53 28.10 18.96
N MET A 89 20.59 28.87 19.53
CA MET A 89 19.35 28.31 20.12
C MET A 89 18.51 27.58 19.09
N VAL A 90 18.27 28.16 17.89
CA VAL A 90 17.50 27.52 16.81
C VAL A 90 18.20 26.25 16.30
N ARG A 91 19.54 26.30 16.14
CA ARG A 91 20.31 25.11 15.75
C ARG A 91 20.23 24.00 16.80
N ALA A 92 20.37 24.32 18.08
CA ALA A 92 20.27 23.34 19.15
C ALA A 92 18.88 22.70 19.21
N TRP A 93 17.82 23.52 19.17
CA TRP A 93 16.44 23.05 19.17
C TRP A 93 16.16 22.11 17.95
N GLY A 94 16.62 22.49 16.76
CA GLY A 94 16.42 21.70 15.53
C GLY A 94 17.24 20.40 15.45
N ASN A 95 18.22 20.19 16.35
CA ASN A 95 19.09 19.01 16.35
C ASN A 95 18.90 18.09 17.57
N HIS A 96 17.88 18.32 18.39
CA HIS A 96 17.58 17.40 19.49
C HIS A 96 17.18 16.03 18.92
N PRO A 97 17.75 14.92 19.44
CA PRO A 97 17.27 13.58 19.12
C PRO A 97 15.85 13.37 19.68
N LEU A 98 15.11 12.42 19.11
CA LEU A 98 13.73 12.16 19.50
C LEU A 98 13.58 11.93 21.02
N SER A 99 14.51 11.19 21.62
CA SER A 99 14.51 10.93 23.08
C SER A 99 14.58 12.19 23.95
N THR A 100 15.06 13.31 23.40
CA THR A 100 15.13 14.62 24.08
C THR A 100 14.00 15.55 23.63
N ALA A 101 13.65 15.52 22.34
CA ALA A 101 12.63 16.39 21.76
C ALA A 101 11.22 15.99 22.22
N ASP A 102 10.96 14.68 22.30
CA ASP A 102 9.68 14.12 22.73
C ASP A 102 9.89 12.75 23.41
N PRO A 103 10.24 12.73 24.71
CA PRO A 103 10.46 11.50 25.46
C PRO A 103 9.22 10.59 25.51
N GLU A 104 8.01 11.17 25.54
CA GLU A 104 6.75 10.42 25.62
C GLU A 104 6.54 9.57 24.36
N ILE A 105 6.67 10.18 23.19
CA ILE A 105 6.57 9.46 21.90
C ILE A 105 7.72 8.45 21.76
N TYR A 106 8.94 8.83 22.16
CA TYR A 106 10.08 7.92 22.11
C TYR A 106 9.83 6.65 22.93
N GLU A 107 9.34 6.77 24.18
CA GLU A 107 9.03 5.60 25.02
C GLU A 107 7.93 4.72 24.44
N ILE A 108 6.89 5.31 23.83
CA ILE A 108 5.81 4.55 23.19
C ILE A 108 6.34 3.78 21.97
N MET A 109 7.20 4.40 21.17
CA MET A 109 7.86 3.74 20.03
C MET A 109 8.73 2.56 20.48
N GLU A 110 9.49 2.72 21.57
CA GLU A 110 10.30 1.63 22.12
C GLU A 110 9.42 0.49 22.67
N LYS A 111 8.29 0.81 23.33
CA LYS A 111 7.31 -0.20 23.77
C LYS A 111 6.73 -0.98 22.58
N GLU A 112 6.37 -0.30 21.48
CA GLU A 112 5.86 -0.95 20.27
C GLU A 112 6.93 -1.83 19.60
N LYS A 113 8.19 -1.36 19.54
CA LYS A 113 9.31 -2.16 19.04
C LYS A 113 9.50 -3.44 19.86
N GLN A 114 9.43 -3.36 21.19
CA GLN A 114 9.49 -4.53 22.08
C GLN A 114 8.29 -5.46 21.90
N ARG A 115 7.08 -4.91 21.69
CA ARG A 115 5.89 -5.71 21.40
C ARG A 115 6.07 -6.53 20.12
N GLN A 116 6.54 -5.91 19.05
CA GLN A 116 6.80 -6.59 17.78
C GLN A 116 7.88 -7.67 17.90
N PHE A 117 8.93 -7.41 18.67
CA PHE A 117 10.00 -8.39 18.90
C PHE A 117 9.52 -9.62 19.70
N LYS A 118 8.73 -9.40 20.74
CA LYS A 118 8.23 -10.46 21.64
C LYS A 118 6.97 -11.14 21.15
N GLY A 119 6.31 -10.62 20.10
CA GLY A 119 5.06 -11.13 19.57
C GLY A 119 5.23 -12.03 18.35
N ILE A 120 4.19 -12.83 18.09
CA ILE A 120 4.00 -13.57 16.84
C ILE A 120 3.08 -12.75 15.94
N GLU A 121 3.62 -12.16 14.86
CA GLU A 121 2.91 -11.29 13.93
C GLU A 121 2.35 -12.08 12.75
N LEU A 122 1.02 -12.27 12.73
CA LEU A 122 0.31 -13.07 11.73
C LEU A 122 -0.72 -12.30 10.90
N ILE A 123 -0.70 -10.97 10.96
CA ILE A 123 -1.53 -10.17 10.06
C ILE A 123 -0.97 -10.31 8.64
N ALA A 124 -1.78 -10.86 7.72
CA ALA A 124 -1.36 -11.18 6.35
C ALA A 124 -0.92 -9.97 5.52
N SER A 125 -1.27 -8.76 5.96
CA SER A 125 -0.93 -7.49 5.32
C SER A 125 0.21 -6.73 5.99
N GLU A 126 0.90 -7.34 6.96
CA GLU A 126 2.07 -6.79 7.64
C GLU A 126 3.34 -7.55 7.30
N ASN A 127 4.46 -6.86 7.45
CA ASN A 127 5.79 -7.44 7.25
C ASN A 127 6.85 -6.62 8.00
N PHE A 128 8.03 -7.21 8.20
CA PHE A 128 9.19 -6.50 8.72
C PHE A 128 10.05 -6.01 7.55
N VAL A 129 10.22 -4.69 7.45
CA VAL A 129 11.10 -4.07 6.44
C VAL A 129 12.57 -4.18 6.85
N CYS A 130 13.48 -4.13 5.87
CA CYS A 130 14.90 -4.12 6.19
C CYS A 130 15.36 -2.75 6.73
N ARG A 131 16.52 -2.73 7.41
CA ARG A 131 17.13 -1.53 8.00
C ARG A 131 17.31 -0.41 6.96
N ALA A 132 17.80 -0.72 5.76
CA ALA A 132 18.02 0.27 4.70
C ALA A 132 16.72 0.98 4.26
N VAL A 133 15.57 0.28 4.28
CA VAL A 133 14.25 0.90 4.02
C VAL A 133 13.90 1.89 5.13
N MET A 134 14.14 1.54 6.41
CA MET A 134 13.89 2.44 7.54
C MET A 134 14.82 3.67 7.52
N GLU A 135 16.09 3.49 7.16
CA GLU A 135 17.06 4.60 7.02
C GLU A 135 16.64 5.58 5.91
N ALA A 136 16.13 5.08 4.79
CA ALA A 136 15.61 5.94 3.72
C ALA A 136 14.36 6.72 4.16
N LEU A 137 13.46 6.09 4.91
CA LEU A 137 12.25 6.73 5.45
C LEU A 137 12.59 7.87 6.42
N GLY A 138 13.63 7.74 7.23
CA GLY A 138 14.12 8.76 8.15
C GLY A 138 15.11 9.77 7.54
N SER A 139 15.20 9.86 6.19
CA SER A 139 16.20 10.69 5.52
C SER A 139 15.72 12.13 5.26
N HIS A 140 16.68 12.99 4.84
CA HIS A 140 16.43 14.37 4.43
C HIS A 140 15.52 14.52 3.20
N LEU A 141 15.20 13.43 2.50
CA LEU A 141 14.26 13.44 1.37
C LEU A 141 12.86 13.89 1.78
N THR A 142 12.51 13.78 3.07
CA THR A 142 11.26 14.30 3.64
C THR A 142 11.12 15.82 3.49
N ASN A 143 12.23 16.56 3.36
CA ASN A 143 12.23 18.02 3.28
C ASN A 143 11.88 18.57 1.90
N LYS A 144 11.94 17.71 0.84
CA LYS A 144 11.87 18.18 -0.55
C LYS A 144 10.48 18.07 -1.14
N TYR A 145 10.03 19.14 -1.78
CA TYR A 145 8.76 19.23 -2.52
C TYR A 145 8.98 18.98 -4.02
N SER A 146 8.21 18.04 -4.63
CA SER A 146 8.45 17.56 -6.00
C SER A 146 7.16 17.24 -6.77
N GLU A 147 6.18 18.15 -6.74
CA GLU A 147 4.96 18.01 -7.55
C GLU A 147 5.27 17.88 -9.03
N GLY A 148 4.52 17.04 -9.75
CA GLY A 148 4.74 16.67 -11.13
C GLY A 148 5.53 15.38 -11.30
N LEU A 149 6.05 15.15 -12.49
CA LEU A 149 6.84 13.97 -12.87
C LEU A 149 8.31 14.33 -13.08
N PRO A 150 9.23 13.34 -13.07
CA PRO A 150 10.63 13.58 -13.43
C PRO A 150 10.76 14.32 -14.76
N GLY A 151 11.59 15.37 -14.76
CA GLY A 151 11.76 16.27 -15.92
C GLY A 151 10.66 17.30 -16.13
N SER A 152 9.53 17.21 -15.42
CA SER A 152 8.38 18.12 -15.53
C SER A 152 7.82 18.47 -14.15
N ARG A 153 8.69 18.97 -13.26
CA ARG A 153 8.31 19.36 -11.90
C ARG A 153 7.80 20.79 -11.84
N TYR A 154 6.84 21.04 -10.95
CA TYR A 154 6.36 22.40 -10.68
C TYR A 154 7.40 23.24 -9.93
N TYR A 155 8.24 22.61 -9.08
CA TYR A 155 9.29 23.27 -8.30
C TYR A 155 10.70 22.93 -8.81
N THR A 156 11.65 23.85 -8.56
CA THR A 156 13.08 23.66 -8.89
C THR A 156 13.83 22.83 -7.85
N GLY A 157 15.08 22.45 -8.14
CA GLY A 157 15.97 21.73 -7.23
C GLY A 157 15.65 20.24 -7.11
N ASN A 158 15.06 19.63 -8.14
CA ASN A 158 14.63 18.23 -8.14
C ASN A 158 15.55 17.25 -8.89
N GLN A 159 16.75 17.68 -9.30
CA GLN A 159 17.65 16.86 -10.11
C GLN A 159 17.97 15.50 -9.48
N ASN A 160 18.19 15.43 -8.17
CA ASN A 160 18.43 14.20 -7.45
C ASN A 160 17.13 13.41 -7.20
N ILE A 161 16.03 14.11 -6.96
CA ILE A 161 14.72 13.48 -6.77
C ILE A 161 14.27 12.78 -8.06
N ASP A 162 14.46 13.42 -9.21
CA ASP A 162 14.14 12.82 -10.51
C ASP A 162 14.92 11.52 -10.73
N GLN A 163 16.23 11.51 -10.41
CA GLN A 163 17.04 10.30 -10.50
C GLN A 163 16.52 9.18 -9.60
N ILE A 164 16.11 9.49 -8.36
CA ILE A 164 15.56 8.51 -7.42
C ILE A 164 14.26 7.92 -7.97
N GLU A 165 13.36 8.77 -8.47
CA GLU A 165 12.07 8.32 -8.99
C GLU A 165 12.24 7.49 -10.28
N LEU A 166 13.11 7.91 -11.20
CA LEU A 166 13.43 7.14 -12.41
C LEU A 166 14.07 5.78 -12.09
N ILE A 167 14.96 5.71 -11.09
CA ILE A 167 15.49 4.44 -10.60
C ILE A 167 14.37 3.58 -10.02
N CYS A 168 13.43 4.17 -9.29
CA CYS A 168 12.28 3.46 -8.74
C CYS A 168 11.41 2.87 -9.85
N TRP A 169 11.10 3.64 -10.90
CA TRP A 169 10.36 3.16 -12.07
C TRP A 169 11.04 1.98 -12.75
N SER A 170 12.32 2.13 -13.07
CA SER A 170 13.10 1.07 -13.71
C SER A 170 13.11 -0.22 -12.88
N ARG A 171 13.33 -0.09 -11.56
CA ARG A 171 13.30 -1.24 -10.65
C ARG A 171 11.92 -1.86 -10.50
N ALA A 172 10.87 -1.05 -10.52
CA ALA A 172 9.49 -1.55 -10.47
C ALA A 172 9.15 -2.40 -11.69
N LEU A 173 9.47 -1.93 -12.89
CA LEU A 173 9.26 -2.70 -14.11
C LEU A 173 10.13 -3.97 -14.13
N ALA A 174 11.40 -3.88 -13.76
CA ALA A 174 12.32 -5.01 -13.71
C ALA A 174 11.91 -6.08 -12.70
N ALA A 175 11.40 -5.70 -11.51
CA ALA A 175 10.95 -6.61 -10.47
C ALA A 175 9.84 -7.57 -10.94
N PHE A 176 9.02 -7.14 -11.88
CA PHE A 176 7.95 -7.95 -12.46
C PHE A 176 8.27 -8.45 -13.88
N GLY A 177 9.46 -8.15 -14.41
CA GLY A 177 9.90 -8.56 -15.76
C GLY A 177 9.09 -7.89 -16.87
N LEU A 178 8.71 -6.63 -16.68
CA LEU A 178 7.88 -5.87 -17.61
C LEU A 178 8.71 -5.11 -18.63
N ASP A 179 8.27 -5.17 -19.89
CA ASP A 179 8.84 -4.42 -21.00
C ASP A 179 8.46 -2.93 -20.87
N PRO A 180 9.43 -2.00 -20.75
CA PRO A 180 9.18 -0.58 -20.60
C PRO A 180 8.49 0.08 -21.81
N ASP A 181 8.51 -0.56 -22.99
CA ASP A 181 7.77 -0.07 -24.15
C ASP A 181 6.28 -0.41 -24.11
N LYS A 182 5.89 -1.41 -23.28
CA LYS A 182 4.52 -1.89 -23.15
C LYS A 182 3.87 -1.55 -21.83
N TRP A 183 4.66 -1.18 -20.82
CA TRP A 183 4.21 -0.89 -19.47
C TRP A 183 4.82 0.40 -18.94
N GLY A 184 3.96 1.24 -18.37
CA GLY A 184 4.35 2.36 -17.54
C GLY A 184 4.07 2.08 -16.06
N VAL A 185 4.61 2.93 -15.19
CA VAL A 185 4.43 2.82 -13.74
C VAL A 185 4.36 4.19 -13.10
N ASN A 186 3.43 4.36 -12.15
CA ASN A 186 3.40 5.51 -11.24
C ASN A 186 3.65 5.03 -9.81
N VAL A 187 4.68 5.58 -9.16
CA VAL A 187 5.15 5.20 -7.82
C VAL A 187 4.76 6.21 -6.73
N GLN A 188 3.98 7.22 -7.07
CA GLN A 188 3.64 8.33 -6.19
C GLN A 188 2.40 8.11 -5.28
N PRO A 189 1.49 7.12 -5.51
CA PRO A 189 0.34 6.94 -4.63
C PRO A 189 0.72 6.72 -3.17
N TYR A 190 0.08 7.44 -2.25
CA TYR A 190 0.34 7.34 -0.81
C TYR A 190 -0.14 6.01 -0.21
N SER A 191 -1.11 5.36 -0.82
CA SER A 191 -1.63 4.04 -0.44
C SER A 191 -2.25 3.33 -1.64
N CYS A 192 -2.50 2.01 -1.54
CA CYS A 192 -3.18 1.28 -2.62
C CYS A 192 -4.64 1.72 -2.79
N THR A 193 -5.32 2.13 -1.73
CA THR A 193 -6.67 2.70 -1.84
C THR A 193 -6.66 3.97 -2.70
N SER A 194 -5.67 4.85 -2.50
CA SER A 194 -5.48 6.05 -3.32
C SER A 194 -5.08 5.67 -4.76
N ALA A 195 -4.23 4.65 -4.94
CA ALA A 195 -3.86 4.13 -6.26
C ALA A 195 -5.09 3.61 -7.03
N ASN A 196 -5.93 2.80 -6.38
CA ASN A 196 -7.17 2.29 -6.98
C ASN A 196 -8.11 3.44 -7.34
N PHE A 197 -8.26 4.41 -6.44
CA PHE A 197 -9.12 5.55 -6.67
C PHE A 197 -8.59 6.47 -7.78
N ALA A 198 -7.27 6.61 -7.92
CA ALA A 198 -6.65 7.31 -9.05
C ALA A 198 -6.95 6.63 -10.40
N VAL A 199 -6.91 5.29 -10.45
CA VAL A 199 -7.33 4.56 -11.65
C VAL A 199 -8.79 4.85 -11.97
N TYR A 200 -9.68 4.83 -10.98
CA TYR A 200 -11.11 5.09 -11.22
C TYR A 200 -11.35 6.52 -11.70
N THR A 201 -10.80 7.51 -11.03
CA THR A 201 -11.01 8.93 -11.39
C THR A 201 -10.31 9.32 -12.69
N GLY A 202 -9.25 8.63 -13.08
CA GLY A 202 -8.60 8.84 -14.36
C GLY A 202 -9.37 8.24 -15.55
N LEU A 203 -10.12 7.16 -15.32
CA LEU A 203 -10.77 6.41 -16.40
C LEU A 203 -12.30 6.52 -16.43
N LEU A 204 -12.92 6.99 -15.37
CA LEU A 204 -14.35 6.96 -15.16
C LEU A 204 -14.89 8.36 -14.85
N LEU A 205 -16.15 8.56 -15.18
CA LEU A 205 -16.95 9.67 -14.70
C LEU A 205 -17.77 9.27 -13.47
N PRO A 206 -18.17 10.22 -12.60
CA PRO A 206 -19.08 9.94 -11.50
C PRO A 206 -20.34 9.21 -11.98
N GLY A 207 -20.72 8.12 -11.27
CA GLY A 207 -21.84 7.27 -11.67
C GLY A 207 -21.50 6.12 -12.63
N ASP A 208 -20.28 6.08 -13.18
CA ASP A 208 -19.83 4.93 -13.96
C ASP A 208 -19.72 3.68 -13.09
N ARG A 209 -19.74 2.51 -13.74
CA ARG A 209 -19.89 1.20 -13.08
C ARG A 209 -18.56 0.47 -12.91
N ILE A 210 -18.35 -0.07 -11.71
CA ILE A 210 -17.21 -0.93 -11.37
C ILE A 210 -17.72 -2.25 -10.76
N MET A 211 -16.97 -3.33 -10.96
CA MET A 211 -17.29 -4.64 -10.38
C MET A 211 -16.04 -5.29 -9.81
N GLY A 212 -16.07 -5.63 -8.52
CA GLY A 212 -14.99 -6.31 -7.80
C GLY A 212 -15.50 -7.43 -6.91
N LEU A 213 -14.61 -8.14 -6.22
CA LEU A 213 -14.98 -9.20 -5.28
C LEU A 213 -15.68 -8.59 -4.06
N ASP A 214 -16.79 -9.20 -3.63
CA ASP A 214 -17.53 -8.86 -2.43
C ASP A 214 -16.64 -8.90 -1.17
N SER A 215 -16.77 -7.90 -0.30
CA SER A 215 -15.92 -7.79 0.90
C SER A 215 -16.03 -9.00 1.84
N PRO A 216 -17.24 -9.55 2.15
CA PRO A 216 -17.37 -10.80 2.89
C PRO A 216 -16.77 -12.03 2.18
N SER A 217 -16.63 -11.98 0.86
CA SER A 217 -15.99 -13.01 0.04
C SER A 217 -14.47 -12.86 -0.04
N GLY A 218 -13.90 -11.84 0.59
CA GLY A 218 -12.47 -11.55 0.62
C GLY A 218 -12.02 -10.36 -0.23
N GLY A 219 -12.94 -9.58 -0.82
CA GLY A 219 -12.64 -8.37 -1.57
C GLY A 219 -12.16 -7.22 -0.69
N HIS A 220 -11.54 -6.20 -1.30
CA HIS A 220 -11.11 -5.00 -0.62
C HIS A 220 -12.18 -3.91 -0.68
N LEU A 221 -12.27 -3.06 0.37
CA LEU A 221 -13.25 -1.97 0.43
C LEU A 221 -13.17 -1.02 -0.76
N SER A 222 -11.96 -0.75 -1.28
CA SER A 222 -11.75 0.13 -2.43
C SER A 222 -12.24 -0.45 -3.77
N HIS A 223 -12.66 -1.74 -3.81
CA HIS A 223 -13.29 -2.34 -4.99
C HIS A 223 -14.81 -2.07 -5.07
N GLY A 224 -15.32 -1.27 -4.15
CA GLY A 224 -16.73 -0.96 -3.99
C GLY A 224 -17.36 -1.78 -2.86
N TYR A 225 -17.88 -1.09 -1.83
CA TYR A 225 -18.55 -1.74 -0.71
C TYR A 225 -19.69 -0.89 -0.16
N TYR A 226 -20.79 -1.54 0.10
CA TYR A 226 -21.92 -1.02 0.85
C TYR A 226 -22.44 -2.07 1.84
N THR A 227 -22.99 -1.62 2.96
CA THR A 227 -23.54 -2.51 3.98
C THR A 227 -24.82 -3.18 3.49
N PRO A 228 -25.29 -4.27 4.11
CA PRO A 228 -26.58 -4.86 3.78
C PRO A 228 -27.76 -3.87 3.84
N GLY A 229 -27.68 -2.83 4.68
CA GLY A 229 -28.66 -1.74 4.74
C GLY A 229 -28.46 -0.64 3.69
N GLY A 230 -27.62 -0.84 2.68
CA GLY A 230 -27.43 0.11 1.57
C GLY A 230 -26.50 1.29 1.87
N LYS A 231 -25.89 1.37 3.07
CA LYS A 231 -24.94 2.45 3.38
C LYS A 231 -23.64 2.25 2.59
N LYS A 232 -23.31 3.20 1.71
CA LYS A 232 -22.05 3.26 0.98
C LYS A 232 -20.90 3.57 1.95
N VAL A 233 -19.86 2.73 1.97
CA VAL A 233 -18.74 2.82 2.93
C VAL A 233 -17.47 3.32 2.26
N SER A 234 -17.19 2.85 1.05
CA SER A 234 -16.00 3.23 0.31
C SER A 234 -16.27 4.43 -0.60
N ALA A 235 -15.28 5.31 -0.78
CA ALA A 235 -15.34 6.39 -1.76
C ALA A 235 -15.66 5.84 -3.17
N SER A 236 -15.13 4.68 -3.54
CA SER A 236 -15.45 4.02 -4.81
C SER A 236 -16.94 3.70 -4.97
N SER A 237 -17.66 3.37 -3.88
CA SER A 237 -19.11 3.18 -3.93
C SER A 237 -19.92 4.47 -3.79
N ILE A 238 -19.30 5.57 -3.31
CA ILE A 238 -19.95 6.88 -3.21
C ILE A 238 -20.00 7.54 -4.59
N PHE A 239 -18.86 7.54 -5.30
CA PHE A 239 -18.72 8.23 -6.59
C PHE A 239 -19.10 7.36 -7.79
N PHE A 240 -18.96 6.03 -7.68
CA PHE A 240 -19.24 5.08 -8.77
C PHE A 240 -20.32 4.09 -8.34
N GLU A 241 -21.04 3.54 -9.32
CA GLU A 241 -21.92 2.40 -9.07
C GLU A 241 -21.08 1.13 -8.96
N SER A 242 -21.28 0.37 -7.88
CA SER A 242 -20.54 -0.87 -7.65
C SER A 242 -21.48 -2.05 -7.44
N LEU A 243 -21.28 -3.14 -8.20
CA LEU A 243 -21.98 -4.40 -8.01
C LEU A 243 -20.93 -5.51 -7.81
N PRO A 244 -20.86 -6.15 -6.62
CA PRO A 244 -19.84 -7.15 -6.37
C PRO A 244 -20.21 -8.51 -6.96
N TYR A 245 -19.18 -9.27 -7.40
CA TYR A 245 -19.29 -10.72 -7.58
C TYR A 245 -18.88 -11.42 -6.27
N LYS A 246 -19.21 -12.70 -6.13
CA LYS A 246 -19.07 -13.45 -4.88
C LYS A 246 -18.39 -14.80 -5.08
N VAL A 247 -17.96 -15.38 -3.97
CA VAL A 247 -17.57 -16.79 -3.93
C VAL A 247 -18.81 -17.69 -3.89
N ASN A 248 -18.66 -18.93 -4.35
CA ASN A 248 -19.67 -19.97 -4.19
C ASN A 248 -19.73 -20.38 -2.70
N PRO A 249 -20.91 -20.38 -2.07
CA PRO A 249 -21.04 -20.60 -0.62
C PRO A 249 -20.65 -22.00 -0.17
N GLN A 250 -20.73 -22.99 -1.03
CA GLN A 250 -20.40 -24.37 -0.70
C GLN A 250 -18.90 -24.64 -0.77
N THR A 251 -18.22 -24.02 -1.73
CA THR A 251 -16.81 -24.30 -2.00
C THR A 251 -15.86 -23.23 -1.47
N GLY A 252 -16.33 -21.99 -1.31
CA GLY A 252 -15.50 -20.82 -1.00
C GLY A 252 -14.66 -20.29 -2.16
N TYR A 253 -14.75 -20.90 -3.36
CA TYR A 253 -14.09 -20.43 -4.57
C TYR A 253 -14.92 -19.36 -5.28
N ILE A 254 -14.27 -18.49 -6.05
CA ILE A 254 -14.95 -17.50 -6.88
C ILE A 254 -15.91 -18.21 -7.84
N ASP A 255 -17.15 -17.73 -7.90
CA ASP A 255 -18.17 -18.21 -8.82
C ASP A 255 -18.06 -17.45 -10.15
N TYR A 256 -17.18 -17.96 -11.02
CA TYR A 256 -16.87 -17.31 -12.30
C TYR A 256 -18.06 -17.22 -13.24
N ASP A 257 -18.96 -18.20 -13.21
CA ASP A 257 -20.14 -18.21 -14.10
C ASP A 257 -21.14 -17.15 -13.65
N LYS A 258 -21.43 -17.06 -12.36
CA LYS A 258 -22.26 -15.97 -11.82
C LYS A 258 -21.60 -14.59 -11.92
N MET A 259 -20.26 -14.51 -11.88
CA MET A 259 -19.55 -13.28 -12.13
C MET A 259 -19.74 -12.83 -13.58
N GLU A 260 -19.64 -13.74 -14.57
CA GLU A 260 -19.88 -13.44 -15.98
C GLU A 260 -21.33 -13.01 -16.22
N GLU A 261 -22.32 -13.76 -15.71
CA GLU A 261 -23.75 -13.41 -15.80
C GLU A 261 -23.99 -11.97 -15.33
N LYS A 262 -23.54 -11.65 -14.12
CA LYS A 262 -23.68 -10.30 -13.55
C LYS A 262 -22.93 -9.23 -14.35
N ALA A 263 -21.76 -9.55 -14.87
CA ALA A 263 -20.98 -8.60 -15.66
C ALA A 263 -21.67 -8.29 -17.00
N MET A 264 -22.31 -9.28 -17.62
CA MET A 264 -23.08 -9.10 -18.85
C MET A 264 -24.29 -8.19 -18.65
N ASP A 265 -24.97 -8.28 -17.51
CA ASP A 265 -26.15 -7.46 -17.18
C ASP A 265 -25.73 -6.06 -16.72
N PHE A 266 -24.78 -5.99 -15.79
CA PHE A 266 -24.38 -4.73 -15.15
C PHE A 266 -23.47 -3.87 -16.04
N ARG A 267 -22.70 -4.47 -16.96
CA ARG A 267 -21.78 -3.79 -17.89
C ARG A 267 -20.83 -2.82 -17.18
N PRO A 268 -19.98 -3.28 -16.23
CA PRO A 268 -19.00 -2.42 -15.60
C PRO A 268 -17.98 -1.92 -16.64
N LYS A 269 -17.53 -0.68 -16.49
CA LYS A 269 -16.42 -0.13 -17.30
C LYS A 269 -15.06 -0.64 -16.79
N ILE A 270 -14.96 -0.95 -15.49
CA ILE A 270 -13.78 -1.61 -14.90
C ILE A 270 -14.23 -2.89 -14.19
N LEU A 271 -13.66 -4.02 -14.60
CA LEU A 271 -13.76 -5.30 -13.92
C LEU A 271 -12.47 -5.48 -13.08
N ILE A 272 -12.64 -5.74 -11.77
CA ILE A 272 -11.53 -5.78 -10.82
C ILE A 272 -11.34 -7.21 -10.33
N CYS A 273 -10.14 -7.76 -10.50
CA CYS A 273 -9.69 -8.99 -9.86
C CYS A 273 -8.67 -8.67 -8.74
N GLY A 274 -8.45 -9.61 -7.84
CA GLY A 274 -7.65 -9.40 -6.65
C GLY A 274 -8.50 -9.20 -5.39
N GLY A 275 -7.92 -9.45 -4.23
CA GLY A 275 -8.63 -9.39 -2.96
C GLY A 275 -7.72 -9.40 -1.75
N SER A 276 -8.32 -9.14 -0.57
CA SER A 276 -7.63 -9.04 0.71
C SER A 276 -7.55 -10.36 1.47
N SER A 277 -8.48 -11.28 1.23
CA SER A 277 -8.66 -12.48 2.04
C SER A 277 -9.04 -13.70 1.22
N TYR A 278 -8.56 -13.80 -0.01
CA TYR A 278 -8.82 -14.94 -0.87
C TYR A 278 -7.59 -15.86 -0.90
N PRO A 279 -7.68 -17.11 -0.39
CA PRO A 279 -6.51 -17.97 -0.17
C PRO A 279 -6.13 -18.82 -1.39
N ARG A 280 -6.74 -18.63 -2.56
CA ARG A 280 -6.54 -19.45 -3.75
C ARG A 280 -6.02 -18.63 -4.92
N GLU A 281 -5.54 -19.34 -5.95
CA GLU A 281 -5.15 -18.74 -7.24
C GLU A 281 -6.33 -18.09 -7.95
N TRP A 282 -6.03 -17.07 -8.76
CA TRP A 282 -7.00 -16.33 -9.57
C TRP A 282 -6.96 -16.82 -11.01
N ASP A 283 -8.10 -17.12 -11.61
CA ASP A 283 -8.21 -17.41 -13.05
C ASP A 283 -8.30 -16.09 -13.84
N TYR A 284 -7.15 -15.44 -14.03
CA TYR A 284 -7.07 -14.19 -14.80
C TYR A 284 -7.51 -14.35 -16.26
N ALA A 285 -7.33 -15.55 -16.85
CA ALA A 285 -7.76 -15.83 -18.21
C ALA A 285 -9.30 -15.74 -18.31
N ARG A 286 -10.01 -16.27 -17.33
CA ARG A 286 -11.47 -16.18 -17.26
C ARG A 286 -11.94 -14.73 -17.06
N PHE A 287 -11.29 -13.97 -16.19
CA PHE A 287 -11.55 -12.54 -16.04
C PHE A 287 -11.33 -11.77 -17.35
N ARG A 288 -10.25 -12.07 -18.08
CA ARG A 288 -9.95 -11.42 -19.36
C ARG A 288 -11.04 -11.72 -20.40
N GLN A 289 -11.48 -12.98 -20.51
CA GLN A 289 -12.56 -13.35 -21.40
C GLN A 289 -13.85 -12.56 -21.12
N VAL A 290 -14.22 -12.42 -19.86
CA VAL A 290 -15.41 -11.66 -19.46
C VAL A 290 -15.24 -10.17 -19.76
N ALA A 291 -14.09 -9.59 -19.40
CA ALA A 291 -13.81 -8.19 -19.68
C ALA A 291 -13.85 -7.88 -21.19
N ASP A 292 -13.31 -8.77 -22.05
CA ASP A 292 -13.37 -8.61 -23.50
C ASP A 292 -14.81 -8.66 -24.04
N LYS A 293 -15.65 -9.55 -23.50
CA LYS A 293 -17.07 -9.66 -23.90
C LYS A 293 -17.88 -8.40 -23.62
N ILE A 294 -17.58 -7.72 -22.51
CA ILE A 294 -18.33 -6.53 -22.08
C ILE A 294 -17.63 -5.21 -22.43
N GLY A 295 -16.40 -5.28 -22.95
CA GLY A 295 -15.60 -4.11 -23.28
C GLY A 295 -15.02 -3.37 -22.07
N ALA A 296 -14.82 -4.04 -20.94
CA ALA A 296 -14.29 -3.43 -19.74
C ALA A 296 -12.78 -3.40 -19.72
N VAL A 297 -12.22 -2.40 -19.02
CA VAL A 297 -10.83 -2.43 -18.57
C VAL A 297 -10.71 -3.52 -17.49
N LEU A 298 -9.73 -4.41 -17.61
CA LEU A 298 -9.42 -5.40 -16.60
C LEU A 298 -8.31 -4.86 -15.67
N MET A 299 -8.67 -4.63 -14.42
CA MET A 299 -7.75 -4.15 -13.39
C MET A 299 -7.50 -5.25 -12.36
N CYS A 300 -6.24 -5.47 -11.99
CA CYS A 300 -5.87 -6.34 -10.88
C CYS A 300 -5.32 -5.53 -9.69
N ASP A 301 -5.91 -5.69 -8.53
CA ASP A 301 -5.28 -5.28 -7.25
C ASP A 301 -4.52 -6.47 -6.68
N MET A 302 -3.23 -6.55 -6.97
CA MET A 302 -2.36 -7.66 -6.50
C MET A 302 -1.71 -7.39 -5.14
N ALA A 303 -2.22 -6.42 -4.38
CA ALA A 303 -1.58 -5.94 -3.14
C ALA A 303 -1.16 -7.06 -2.17
N HIS A 304 -1.97 -8.10 -2.01
CA HIS A 304 -1.66 -9.21 -1.12
C HIS A 304 -0.63 -10.20 -1.68
N ILE A 305 -0.64 -10.40 -2.99
CA ILE A 305 0.19 -11.42 -3.66
C ILE A 305 1.35 -10.85 -4.45
N SER A 306 1.58 -9.54 -4.41
CA SER A 306 2.60 -8.86 -5.23
C SER A 306 3.99 -9.47 -5.10
N GLY A 307 4.39 -9.90 -3.90
CA GLY A 307 5.66 -10.60 -3.70
C GLY A 307 5.70 -11.97 -4.36
N LEU A 308 4.61 -12.74 -4.32
CA LEU A 308 4.50 -14.02 -5.01
C LEU A 308 4.56 -13.84 -6.54
N VAL A 309 3.89 -12.80 -7.06
CA VAL A 309 3.96 -12.45 -8.49
C VAL A 309 5.39 -12.11 -8.91
N ALA A 310 6.07 -11.24 -8.15
CA ALA A 310 7.45 -10.85 -8.42
C ALA A 310 8.42 -12.05 -8.37
N ALA A 311 8.22 -12.96 -7.42
CA ALA A 311 9.00 -14.18 -7.28
C ALA A 311 8.65 -15.27 -8.29
N LYS A 312 7.59 -15.08 -9.10
CA LYS A 312 7.02 -16.07 -10.04
C LYS A 312 6.51 -17.34 -9.33
N GLU A 313 5.97 -17.18 -8.12
CA GLU A 313 5.40 -18.26 -7.30
C GLU A 313 3.87 -18.38 -7.42
N CYS A 314 3.25 -17.57 -8.27
CA CYS A 314 1.84 -17.63 -8.65
C CYS A 314 1.65 -17.10 -10.06
N VAL A 315 0.45 -17.28 -10.62
CA VAL A 315 0.10 -16.76 -11.95
C VAL A 315 0.21 -15.23 -11.98
N SER A 316 0.84 -14.71 -13.04
CA SER A 316 1.04 -13.27 -13.22
C SER A 316 -0.22 -12.58 -13.76
N PRO A 317 -0.73 -11.52 -13.12
CA PRO A 317 -1.82 -10.73 -13.68
C PRO A 317 -1.40 -9.89 -14.90
N PHE A 318 -0.11 -9.61 -15.06
CA PHE A 318 0.41 -8.76 -16.14
C PHE A 318 0.19 -9.34 -17.53
N ASP A 319 0.03 -10.65 -17.65
CA ASP A 319 -0.27 -11.31 -18.94
C ASP A 319 -1.71 -11.04 -19.42
N TYR A 320 -2.61 -10.70 -18.51
CA TYR A 320 -4.06 -10.61 -18.76
C TYR A 320 -4.64 -9.21 -18.54
N CYS A 321 -4.11 -8.46 -17.57
CA CYS A 321 -4.70 -7.20 -17.14
C CYS A 321 -4.20 -6.00 -17.94
N ASP A 322 -5.02 -4.97 -17.97
CA ASP A 322 -4.68 -3.68 -18.58
C ASP A 322 -4.00 -2.75 -17.56
N ILE A 323 -4.42 -2.85 -16.30
CA ILE A 323 -3.89 -2.07 -15.16
C ILE A 323 -3.67 -3.02 -13.98
N VAL A 324 -2.56 -2.83 -13.28
CA VAL A 324 -2.24 -3.59 -12.07
C VAL A 324 -1.84 -2.63 -10.96
N THR A 325 -2.53 -2.70 -9.82
CA THR A 325 -2.18 -1.91 -8.63
C THR A 325 -1.66 -2.79 -7.52
N SER A 326 -0.90 -2.19 -6.61
CA SER A 326 -0.41 -2.88 -5.42
C SER A 326 -0.13 -1.92 -4.27
N THR A 327 -0.12 -2.46 -3.05
CA THR A 327 0.64 -1.89 -1.95
C THR A 327 2.11 -2.21 -2.10
N THR A 328 2.96 -1.40 -1.48
CA THR A 328 4.40 -1.60 -1.48
C THR A 328 4.94 -2.25 -0.20
N HIS A 329 4.11 -2.34 0.84
CA HIS A 329 4.50 -2.68 2.22
C HIS A 329 4.06 -4.07 2.73
N LYS A 330 3.34 -4.86 1.93
CA LYS A 330 2.91 -6.22 2.33
C LYS A 330 4.00 -7.24 1.97
N SER A 331 3.71 -8.15 1.06
CA SER A 331 4.69 -9.15 0.63
C SER A 331 5.93 -8.55 -0.07
N LEU A 332 5.83 -7.37 -0.69
CA LEU A 332 7.00 -6.67 -1.26
C LEU A 332 8.01 -6.15 -0.22
N ARG A 333 7.67 -6.15 1.08
CA ARG A 333 8.55 -5.72 2.19
C ARG A 333 9.10 -4.30 2.07
N GLY A 334 8.40 -3.42 1.35
CA GLY A 334 8.79 -2.02 1.18
C GLY A 334 8.13 -1.07 2.18
N PRO A 335 8.32 0.24 2.00
CA PRO A 335 7.65 1.26 2.79
C PRO A 335 6.13 1.25 2.52
N ARG A 336 5.35 1.89 3.38
CA ARG A 336 3.92 2.10 3.11
C ARG A 336 3.73 3.02 1.92
N GLY A 337 2.90 2.57 0.97
CA GLY A 337 2.61 3.28 -0.26
C GLY A 337 1.76 2.45 -1.20
N GLY A 338 1.46 3.01 -2.37
CA GLY A 338 0.81 2.36 -3.51
C GLY A 338 1.64 2.50 -4.77
N ILE A 339 1.34 1.66 -5.75
CA ILE A 339 1.97 1.66 -7.07
C ILE A 339 0.93 1.28 -8.11
N ILE A 340 0.99 1.90 -9.27
CA ILE A 340 0.10 1.64 -10.40
C ILE A 340 0.94 1.30 -11.61
N PHE A 341 0.73 0.11 -12.17
CA PHE A 341 1.25 -0.28 -13.48
C PHE A 341 0.12 -0.18 -14.50
N TYR A 342 0.42 0.31 -15.68
CA TYR A 342 -0.55 0.48 -16.76
C TYR A 342 0.06 0.14 -18.11
N ARG A 343 -0.76 -0.42 -19.00
CA ARG A 343 -0.35 -0.66 -20.37
C ARG A 343 -0.17 0.63 -21.14
N LYS A 344 0.82 0.66 -22.03
CA LYS A 344 1.06 1.76 -22.96
C LYS A 344 1.39 1.25 -24.37
N GLY A 345 1.50 2.16 -25.32
CA GLY A 345 1.73 1.81 -26.73
C GLY A 345 0.49 1.29 -27.44
N PRO A 346 0.67 0.55 -28.55
CA PRO A 346 -0.45 0.08 -29.36
C PRO A 346 -1.38 -0.86 -28.59
N ARG A 347 -2.69 -0.65 -28.71
CA ARG A 347 -3.70 -1.56 -28.15
C ARG A 347 -3.63 -2.90 -28.87
N SER A 348 -3.21 -3.93 -28.16
CA SER A 348 -3.13 -5.29 -28.68
C SER A 348 -4.46 -6.04 -28.66
N ARG A 349 -5.51 -5.47 -28.05
CA ARG A 349 -6.81 -6.10 -27.83
C ARG A 349 -7.93 -5.14 -28.23
N LYS A 350 -8.98 -5.69 -28.86
CA LYS A 350 -10.22 -4.96 -29.08
C LYS A 350 -10.94 -4.83 -27.74
N GLN A 351 -10.73 -3.72 -27.05
CA GLN A 351 -11.66 -3.32 -26.00
C GLN A 351 -12.98 -2.95 -26.67
N GLY A 352 -14.09 -3.40 -26.09
CA GLY A 352 -15.40 -2.99 -26.56
C GLY A 352 -15.51 -1.47 -26.49
N MET A 353 -16.13 -0.89 -27.51
CA MET A 353 -16.26 0.55 -27.68
C MET A 353 -16.92 1.16 -26.45
N SER A 354 -16.13 1.79 -25.57
CA SER A 354 -16.63 2.77 -24.63
C SER A 354 -17.15 3.97 -25.44
N SER A 355 -18.23 4.60 -24.98
CA SER A 355 -18.82 5.79 -25.62
C SER A 355 -17.87 7.02 -25.70
N HIS A 356 -16.64 6.88 -25.25
CA HIS A 356 -15.55 7.85 -25.32
C HIS A 356 -14.30 7.30 -26.02
N ASP A 357 -14.43 6.17 -26.75
CA ASP A 357 -13.32 5.67 -27.57
C ASP A 357 -13.24 6.56 -28.83
N ASP A 358 -12.20 7.37 -28.87
CA ASP A 358 -11.88 8.27 -30.01
C ASP A 358 -11.37 7.48 -31.24
N GLY A 359 -11.45 6.15 -31.22
CA GLY A 359 -10.90 5.28 -32.26
C GLY A 359 -9.38 5.17 -32.23
N SER A 360 -8.72 5.67 -31.17
CA SER A 360 -7.27 5.56 -31.00
C SER A 360 -6.82 4.11 -30.95
N SER A 361 -5.79 3.78 -31.71
CA SER A 361 -5.11 2.49 -31.66
C SER A 361 -4.11 2.38 -30.48
N GLN A 362 -3.99 3.41 -29.66
CA GLN A 362 -3.03 3.52 -28.55
C GLN A 362 -3.75 3.47 -27.20
N TYR A 363 -3.03 3.01 -26.15
CA TYR A 363 -3.48 3.17 -24.77
C TYR A 363 -3.24 4.61 -24.30
N ASP A 364 -4.21 5.21 -23.64
CA ASP A 364 -4.17 6.57 -23.05
C ASP A 364 -4.04 6.56 -21.53
N PHE A 365 -3.74 5.39 -20.95
CA PHE A 365 -3.69 5.20 -19.49
C PHE A 365 -2.59 6.02 -18.81
N GLU A 366 -1.45 6.22 -19.48
CA GLU A 366 -0.32 6.97 -18.92
C GLU A 366 -0.71 8.39 -18.56
N GLU A 367 -1.28 9.12 -19.50
CA GLU A 367 -1.72 10.49 -19.29
C GLU A 367 -2.82 10.57 -18.22
N LYS A 368 -3.87 9.77 -18.38
CA LYS A 368 -5.05 9.79 -17.51
C LYS A 368 -4.72 9.42 -16.06
N ILE A 369 -3.92 8.37 -15.85
CA ILE A 369 -3.54 7.91 -14.51
C ILE A 369 -2.57 8.87 -13.85
N ASN A 370 -1.56 9.37 -14.56
CA ASN A 370 -0.61 10.33 -14.01
C ASN A 370 -1.31 11.64 -13.62
N PHE A 371 -2.23 12.14 -14.46
CA PHE A 371 -3.04 13.31 -14.14
C PHE A 371 -3.98 13.07 -12.95
N ALA A 372 -4.56 11.86 -12.82
CA ALA A 372 -5.40 11.52 -11.70
C ALA A 372 -4.62 11.45 -10.39
N VAL A 373 -3.38 10.95 -10.40
CA VAL A 373 -2.51 10.96 -9.21
C VAL A 373 -2.16 12.40 -8.85
N HIS A 374 -1.63 13.17 -9.78
CA HIS A 374 -1.30 14.59 -9.60
C HIS A 374 -1.58 15.35 -10.92
N PRO A 375 -2.36 16.45 -10.86
CA PRO A 375 -2.79 17.22 -9.69
C PRO A 375 -4.14 16.82 -9.08
N SER A 376 -4.86 15.78 -9.60
CA SER A 376 -6.28 15.60 -9.23
C SER A 376 -6.49 15.14 -7.80
N LEU A 377 -5.68 14.21 -7.27
CA LEU A 377 -5.91 13.57 -5.96
C LEU A 377 -4.84 13.87 -4.91
N GLN A 378 -3.60 14.10 -5.33
CA GLN A 378 -2.46 14.26 -4.43
C GLN A 378 -1.71 15.57 -4.69
N GLY A 379 -0.95 16.04 -3.69
CA GLY A 379 0.06 17.08 -3.80
C GLY A 379 1.46 16.48 -3.96
N GLY A 380 2.44 17.04 -3.21
CA GLY A 380 3.84 16.62 -3.29
C GLY A 380 4.06 15.13 -2.99
N PRO A 381 4.79 14.42 -3.85
CA PRO A 381 5.16 13.04 -3.59
C PRO A 381 5.99 12.89 -2.31
N HIS A 382 5.87 11.74 -1.63
CA HIS A 382 6.70 11.41 -0.49
C HIS A 382 8.03 10.83 -0.96
N ASN A 383 9.03 11.68 -1.16
CA ASN A 383 10.31 11.29 -1.78
C ASN A 383 11.09 10.26 -0.95
N ASN A 384 11.02 10.33 0.38
CA ASN A 384 11.61 9.34 1.28
C ASN A 384 10.96 7.96 1.10
N HIS A 385 9.64 7.89 0.87
CA HIS A 385 8.95 6.63 0.58
C HIS A 385 9.32 6.10 -0.81
N ILE A 386 9.45 6.94 -1.84
CA ILE A 386 9.87 6.53 -3.18
C ILE A 386 11.30 5.96 -3.16
N ALA A 387 12.22 6.61 -2.45
CA ALA A 387 13.58 6.10 -2.26
C ALA A 387 13.59 4.75 -1.51
N ALA A 388 12.82 4.65 -0.44
CA ALA A 388 12.67 3.42 0.32
C ALA A 388 12.06 2.29 -0.52
N LEU A 389 11.08 2.61 -1.39
CA LEU A 389 10.52 1.66 -2.36
C LEU A 389 11.58 1.19 -3.38
N ALA A 390 12.38 2.11 -3.91
CA ALA A 390 13.45 1.77 -4.84
C ALA A 390 14.49 0.80 -4.22
N ILE A 391 14.74 0.93 -2.90
CA ILE A 391 15.61 0.01 -2.14
C ILE A 391 14.94 -1.37 -2.03
N ALA A 392 13.68 -1.41 -1.63
CA ALA A 392 12.93 -2.67 -1.52
C ALA A 392 12.84 -3.40 -2.87
N LEU A 393 12.54 -2.69 -3.96
CA LEU A 393 12.48 -3.27 -5.31
C LEU A 393 13.82 -3.82 -5.80
N LYS A 394 14.94 -3.23 -5.37
CA LYS A 394 16.27 -3.82 -5.63
C LYS A 394 16.41 -5.18 -4.93
N GLN A 395 15.91 -5.33 -3.71
CA GLN A 395 15.92 -6.61 -3.00
C GLN A 395 14.98 -7.63 -3.65
N VAL A 396 13.82 -7.20 -4.10
CA VAL A 396 12.82 -8.06 -4.79
C VAL A 396 13.41 -8.76 -6.01
N ALA A 397 14.35 -8.14 -6.70
CA ALA A 397 15.02 -8.72 -7.89
C ALA A 397 16.10 -9.76 -7.57
N THR A 398 16.32 -10.11 -6.28
CA THR A 398 17.40 -11.02 -5.88
C THR A 398 16.92 -12.48 -5.72
N PRO A 399 17.83 -13.48 -5.85
CA PRO A 399 17.53 -14.88 -5.57
C PRO A 399 17.07 -15.12 -4.12
N GLU A 400 17.61 -14.36 -3.17
CA GLU A 400 17.25 -14.45 -1.74
C GLU A 400 15.79 -14.07 -1.51
N TYR A 401 15.31 -13.05 -2.23
CA TYR A 401 13.90 -12.69 -2.14
C TYR A 401 12.99 -13.76 -2.73
N LYS A 402 13.40 -14.40 -3.84
CA LYS A 402 12.66 -15.53 -4.39
C LYS A 402 12.60 -16.69 -3.40
N ALA A 403 13.71 -17.05 -2.78
CA ALA A 403 13.76 -18.07 -1.74
C ALA A 403 12.87 -17.71 -0.54
N TYR A 404 12.87 -16.44 -0.12
CA TYR A 404 11.99 -15.94 0.92
C TYR A 404 10.50 -16.13 0.57
N MET A 405 10.07 -15.78 -0.65
CA MET A 405 8.67 -15.94 -1.06
C MET A 405 8.26 -17.42 -1.20
N GLN A 406 9.15 -18.28 -1.62
CA GLN A 406 8.94 -19.74 -1.59
C GLN A 406 8.73 -20.24 -0.17
N GLN A 407 9.55 -19.75 0.77
CA GLN A 407 9.40 -20.11 2.19
C GLN A 407 8.10 -19.57 2.78
N VAL A 408 7.67 -18.35 2.44
CA VAL A 408 6.37 -17.77 2.85
C VAL A 408 5.23 -18.70 2.45
N ARG A 409 5.23 -19.21 1.21
CA ARG A 409 4.20 -20.12 0.71
C ARG A 409 4.26 -21.48 1.41
N LYS A 410 5.45 -22.08 1.59
CA LYS A 410 5.64 -23.33 2.32
C LYS A 410 5.15 -23.22 3.77
N ASN A 411 5.46 -22.13 4.44
CA ASN A 411 5.02 -21.87 5.80
C ASN A 411 3.48 -21.76 5.89
N ALA A 412 2.83 -21.12 4.93
CA ALA A 412 1.37 -21.03 4.88
C ALA A 412 0.73 -22.41 4.66
N GLN A 413 1.31 -23.24 3.80
CA GLN A 413 0.86 -24.62 3.56
C GLN A 413 1.10 -25.51 4.78
N ALA A 414 2.23 -25.36 5.48
CA ALA A 414 2.53 -26.08 6.72
C ALA A 414 1.52 -25.71 7.82
N LEU A 415 1.26 -24.42 8.02
CA LEU A 415 0.25 -23.94 8.97
C LEU A 415 -1.15 -24.47 8.62
N ALA A 416 -1.55 -24.40 7.36
CA ALA A 416 -2.84 -24.91 6.92
C ALA A 416 -2.96 -26.43 7.19
N SER A 417 -1.94 -27.20 6.84
CA SER A 417 -1.89 -28.63 7.10
C SER A 417 -1.94 -28.96 8.58
N ALA A 418 -1.20 -28.22 9.41
CA ALA A 418 -1.20 -28.35 10.86
C ALA A 418 -2.59 -28.14 11.47
N LEU A 419 -3.29 -27.10 11.04
CA LEU A 419 -4.65 -26.78 11.48
C LEU A 419 -5.66 -27.84 11.01
N LEU A 420 -5.55 -28.33 9.77
CA LEU A 420 -6.41 -29.39 9.23
C LEU A 420 -6.25 -30.71 9.99
N ARG A 421 -5.01 -31.14 10.27
CA ARG A 421 -4.75 -32.34 11.10
C ARG A 421 -5.40 -32.22 12.48
N ARG A 422 -5.51 -31.01 13.01
CA ARG A 422 -6.16 -30.70 14.29
C ARG A 422 -7.67 -30.43 14.17
N LYS A 423 -8.26 -30.86 13.05
CA LYS A 423 -9.70 -30.75 12.72
C LYS A 423 -10.24 -29.32 12.74
N CYS A 424 -9.43 -28.35 12.35
CA CYS A 424 -9.88 -26.99 12.08
C CYS A 424 -10.49 -26.91 10.68
N LYS A 425 -11.57 -26.14 10.52
CA LYS A 425 -12.18 -25.89 9.22
C LYS A 425 -11.52 -24.66 8.59
N LEU A 426 -10.84 -24.83 7.46
CA LEU A 426 -10.30 -23.75 6.67
C LEU A 426 -11.22 -23.44 5.50
N VAL A 427 -11.40 -22.16 5.21
CA VAL A 427 -12.10 -21.73 4.00
C VAL A 427 -11.35 -22.28 2.79
N THR A 428 -12.06 -22.85 1.82
CA THR A 428 -11.51 -23.57 0.65
C THR A 428 -10.67 -24.82 0.98
N GLY A 429 -10.56 -25.24 2.23
CA GLY A 429 -9.80 -26.43 2.62
C GLY A 429 -8.28 -26.29 2.57
N GLY A 430 -7.73 -25.06 2.48
CA GLY A 430 -6.27 -24.83 2.45
C GLY A 430 -5.89 -23.50 1.83
N THR A 431 -4.65 -23.40 1.31
CA THR A 431 -4.13 -22.18 0.70
C THR A 431 -3.14 -22.47 -0.42
N ASP A 432 -3.12 -21.61 -1.44
CA ASP A 432 -2.13 -21.57 -2.53
C ASP A 432 -1.14 -20.41 -2.37
N ASN A 433 -1.39 -19.50 -1.42
CA ASN A 433 -0.61 -18.27 -1.24
C ASN A 433 -0.05 -18.11 0.19
N HIS A 434 0.07 -16.89 0.69
CA HIS A 434 0.71 -16.52 1.97
C HIS A 434 -0.26 -16.45 3.15
N LEU A 435 -1.56 -16.68 2.96
CA LEU A 435 -2.57 -16.53 4.01
C LEU A 435 -3.47 -17.74 4.14
N VAL A 436 -4.02 -17.91 5.34
CA VAL A 436 -4.99 -18.94 5.70
C VAL A 436 -6.21 -18.25 6.30
N LEU A 437 -7.41 -18.72 5.93
CA LEU A 437 -8.68 -18.32 6.55
C LEU A 437 -9.22 -19.47 7.41
N TRP A 438 -9.28 -19.24 8.71
CA TRP A 438 -9.82 -20.23 9.64
C TRP A 438 -11.26 -19.89 10.00
N ASP A 439 -12.20 -20.79 9.67
CA ASP A 439 -13.60 -20.71 10.05
C ASP A 439 -13.77 -21.15 11.51
N LEU A 440 -13.99 -20.20 12.40
CA LEU A 440 -14.18 -20.40 13.83
C LEU A 440 -15.62 -20.78 14.21
N THR A 441 -16.59 -20.61 13.31
CA THR A 441 -18.01 -20.87 13.58
C THR A 441 -18.27 -22.33 13.95
N THR A 442 -17.49 -23.26 13.37
CA THR A 442 -17.57 -24.69 13.68
C THR A 442 -17.14 -25.04 15.12
N ARG A 443 -16.46 -24.09 15.78
CA ARG A 443 -16.08 -24.19 17.20
C ARG A 443 -16.99 -23.34 18.10
N GLY A 444 -18.02 -22.69 17.54
CA GLY A 444 -18.89 -21.77 18.26
C GLY A 444 -18.19 -20.48 18.70
N LEU A 445 -17.07 -20.12 18.07
CA LEU A 445 -16.27 -18.93 18.39
C LEU A 445 -16.60 -17.78 17.44
N ALA A 446 -16.63 -16.56 18.00
CA ALA A 446 -16.67 -15.34 17.20
C ALA A 446 -15.24 -14.80 16.96
N GLY A 447 -14.94 -14.40 15.74
CA GLY A 447 -13.62 -13.88 15.38
C GLY A 447 -13.15 -12.74 16.29
N LYS A 448 -14.05 -11.84 16.71
CA LYS A 448 -13.74 -10.73 17.64
C LYS A 448 -13.26 -11.20 19.02
N CYS A 449 -13.88 -12.25 19.57
CA CYS A 449 -13.49 -12.77 20.88
C CYS A 449 -12.15 -13.48 20.80
N TYR A 450 -11.96 -14.30 19.77
CA TYR A 450 -10.72 -15.01 19.52
C TYR A 450 -9.54 -14.07 19.25
N GLU A 451 -9.72 -13.06 18.36
CA GLU A 451 -8.74 -12.01 18.10
C GLU A 451 -8.25 -11.36 19.41
N LYS A 452 -9.18 -11.04 20.33
CA LYS A 452 -8.81 -10.40 21.61
C LYS A 452 -8.00 -11.32 22.52
N VAL A 453 -8.33 -12.60 22.60
CA VAL A 453 -7.52 -13.59 23.36
C VAL A 453 -6.13 -13.72 22.77
N CYS A 454 -6.02 -13.82 21.44
CA CYS A 454 -4.73 -13.86 20.75
C CYS A 454 -3.88 -12.61 21.06
N GLU A 455 -4.46 -11.42 20.95
CA GLU A 455 -3.79 -10.15 21.28
C GLU A 455 -3.23 -10.16 22.71
N MET A 456 -4.02 -10.62 23.68
CA MET A 456 -3.58 -10.72 25.08
C MET A 456 -2.47 -11.75 25.30
N CYS A 457 -2.33 -12.71 24.39
CA CYS A 457 -1.27 -13.70 24.37
C CYS A 457 -0.08 -13.31 23.47
N GLN A 458 0.04 -12.07 23.04
CA GLN A 458 1.09 -11.58 22.11
C GLN A 458 1.07 -12.30 20.75
N ILE A 459 -0.11 -12.70 20.28
CA ILE A 459 -0.33 -13.24 18.93
C ILE A 459 -1.20 -12.23 18.17
N THR A 460 -0.61 -11.54 17.21
CA THR A 460 -1.28 -10.51 16.42
C THR A 460 -1.83 -11.12 15.13
N LEU A 461 -3.15 -11.14 15.00
CA LEU A 461 -3.88 -11.56 13.81
C LEU A 461 -5.15 -10.71 13.68
N ASN A 462 -5.93 -10.89 12.62
CA ASN A 462 -7.18 -10.14 12.49
C ASN A 462 -8.39 -11.04 12.28
N LYS A 463 -9.52 -10.64 12.88
CA LYS A 463 -10.81 -11.19 12.51
C LYS A 463 -11.08 -10.93 11.02
N SER A 464 -11.71 -11.87 10.36
CA SER A 464 -12.04 -11.81 8.94
C SER A 464 -13.44 -12.36 8.70
N ALA A 465 -14.21 -11.68 7.87
CA ALA A 465 -15.46 -12.24 7.39
C ALA A 465 -15.18 -13.53 6.62
N ILE A 466 -16.07 -14.48 6.77
CA ILE A 466 -16.16 -15.68 5.93
C ILE A 466 -17.49 -15.66 5.20
N PHE A 467 -17.59 -16.45 4.14
CA PHE A 467 -18.84 -16.52 3.39
C PHE A 467 -20.01 -16.93 4.29
N GLY A 468 -21.11 -16.18 4.20
CA GLY A 468 -22.29 -16.37 5.05
C GLY A 468 -22.37 -15.43 6.24
N ASP A 469 -21.33 -14.67 6.54
CA ASP A 469 -21.39 -13.63 7.57
C ASP A 469 -22.25 -12.44 7.13
N ASN A 470 -23.03 -11.90 8.06
CA ASN A 470 -23.80 -10.66 7.86
C ASN A 470 -22.90 -9.40 7.90
N GLY A 471 -21.77 -9.43 7.18
CA GLY A 471 -20.82 -8.33 7.09
C GLY A 471 -19.72 -8.35 8.16
N ALA A 472 -18.87 -7.31 8.16
CA ALA A 472 -17.67 -7.20 9.01
C ALA A 472 -17.95 -6.91 10.50
N ILE A 473 -19.20 -6.82 10.94
CA ILE A 473 -19.55 -6.43 12.32
C ILE A 473 -19.29 -7.59 13.30
N CYS A 474 -19.62 -8.82 12.90
CA CYS A 474 -19.37 -10.04 13.70
C CYS A 474 -18.77 -11.12 12.82
N PRO A 475 -17.49 -10.98 12.40
CA PRO A 475 -16.85 -11.95 11.52
C PRO A 475 -16.74 -13.33 12.20
N GLY A 476 -17.06 -14.38 11.45
CA GLY A 476 -17.02 -15.77 11.92
C GLY A 476 -15.65 -16.42 11.81
N GLY A 477 -14.66 -15.75 11.24
CA GLY A 477 -13.33 -16.29 11.02
C GLY A 477 -12.21 -15.35 11.41
N VAL A 478 -10.99 -15.86 11.21
CA VAL A 478 -9.74 -15.08 11.30
C VAL A 478 -8.87 -15.33 10.09
N ARG A 479 -8.15 -14.29 9.68
CA ARG A 479 -7.13 -14.34 8.66
C ARG A 479 -5.75 -14.39 9.30
N ILE A 480 -4.92 -15.30 8.83
CA ILE A 480 -3.58 -15.57 9.35
C ILE A 480 -2.61 -15.56 8.18
N GLY A 481 -1.53 -14.80 8.28
CA GLY A 481 -0.51 -14.71 7.25
C GLY A 481 0.87 -15.11 7.75
N THR A 482 1.74 -15.48 6.83
CA THR A 482 3.09 -15.99 7.17
C THR A 482 4.25 -15.04 6.82
N PRO A 483 4.09 -13.94 6.03
CA PRO A 483 5.22 -13.13 5.59
C PRO A 483 6.07 -12.55 6.72
N ALA A 484 5.44 -11.98 7.75
CA ALA A 484 6.15 -11.32 8.84
C ALA A 484 7.07 -12.29 9.61
N MET A 485 6.55 -13.43 10.06
CA MET A 485 7.37 -14.40 10.78
C MET A 485 8.40 -15.10 9.89
N THR A 486 8.09 -15.29 8.60
CA THR A 486 9.09 -15.77 7.64
C THR A 486 10.24 -14.76 7.47
N SER A 487 9.96 -13.44 7.50
CA SER A 487 10.99 -12.40 7.51
C SER A 487 11.90 -12.44 8.73
N ARG A 488 11.44 -13.03 9.82
CA ARG A 488 12.21 -13.27 11.04
C ARG A 488 12.97 -14.60 11.02
N GLY A 489 12.77 -15.43 10.00
CA GLY A 489 13.48 -16.70 9.82
C GLY A 489 12.68 -17.94 10.24
N CYS A 490 11.38 -17.82 10.54
CA CYS A 490 10.54 -18.99 10.84
C CYS A 490 10.40 -19.90 9.62
N LEU A 491 10.45 -21.21 9.86
CA LEU A 491 10.30 -22.29 8.90
C LEU A 491 9.03 -23.12 9.19
N GLU A 492 8.80 -24.18 8.41
CA GLU A 492 7.59 -25.00 8.50
C GLU A 492 7.35 -25.60 9.91
N ALA A 493 8.43 -26.05 10.58
CA ALA A 493 8.34 -26.62 11.95
C ALA A 493 7.91 -25.56 12.98
N ASP A 494 8.32 -24.32 12.79
CA ASP A 494 7.92 -23.21 13.67
C ASP A 494 6.43 -22.92 13.52
N PHE A 495 5.88 -23.04 12.31
CA PHE A 495 4.44 -22.89 12.06
C PHE A 495 3.58 -24.05 12.58
N GLU A 496 4.16 -25.23 12.81
CA GLU A 496 3.51 -26.29 13.63
C GLU A 496 3.32 -25.81 15.08
N THR A 497 4.36 -25.23 15.67
CA THR A 497 4.30 -24.64 17.03
C THR A 497 3.31 -23.47 17.08
N VAL A 498 3.30 -22.61 16.07
CA VAL A 498 2.30 -21.53 15.95
C VAL A 498 0.87 -22.09 15.92
N ALA A 499 0.64 -23.20 15.20
CA ALA A 499 -0.68 -23.84 15.19
C ALA A 499 -1.10 -24.31 16.58
N ASP A 500 -0.18 -24.83 17.41
CA ASP A 500 -0.46 -25.23 18.79
C ASP A 500 -0.82 -24.03 19.67
N PHE A 501 -0.14 -22.89 19.52
CA PHE A 501 -0.48 -21.66 20.24
C PHE A 501 -1.87 -21.14 19.82
N LEU A 502 -2.18 -21.15 18.53
CA LEU A 502 -3.49 -20.75 18.01
C LEU A 502 -4.62 -21.63 18.57
N LEU A 503 -4.40 -22.93 18.68
CA LEU A 503 -5.38 -23.86 19.27
C LEU A 503 -5.52 -23.66 20.77
N LYS A 504 -4.44 -23.41 21.50
CA LYS A 504 -4.52 -23.11 22.93
C LYS A 504 -5.30 -21.81 23.16
N ALA A 505 -5.08 -20.77 22.35
CA ALA A 505 -5.88 -19.55 22.40
C ALA A 505 -7.38 -19.82 22.11
N ALA A 506 -7.69 -20.71 21.14
CA ALA A 506 -9.08 -21.11 20.86
C ALA A 506 -9.72 -21.86 22.04
N HIS A 507 -8.94 -22.73 22.70
CA HIS A 507 -9.41 -23.43 23.92
C HIS A 507 -9.72 -22.43 25.03
N ILE A 508 -8.81 -21.48 25.33
CA ILE A 508 -9.02 -20.43 26.33
C ILE A 508 -10.30 -19.62 25.99
N THR A 509 -10.45 -19.23 24.74
CA THR A 509 -11.64 -18.49 24.28
C THR A 509 -12.92 -19.29 24.56
N THR A 510 -12.91 -20.60 24.28
CA THR A 510 -14.07 -21.48 24.51
C THR A 510 -14.41 -21.58 25.99
N VAL A 511 -13.40 -21.76 26.86
CA VAL A 511 -13.60 -21.85 28.32
C VAL A 511 -14.21 -20.56 28.85
N VAL A 512 -13.61 -19.41 28.54
CA VAL A 512 -14.10 -18.11 29.01
C VAL A 512 -15.52 -17.82 28.49
N GLN A 513 -15.86 -18.20 27.25
CA GLN A 513 -17.22 -18.04 26.72
C GLN A 513 -18.26 -18.92 27.42
N ARG A 514 -17.87 -20.08 27.98
CA ARG A 514 -18.75 -20.96 28.75
C ARG A 514 -18.96 -20.47 30.17
N GLU A 515 -17.91 -19.92 30.79
CA GLU A 515 -17.93 -19.50 32.20
C GLU A 515 -18.55 -18.12 32.38
N HIS A 516 -18.56 -17.28 31.34
CA HIS A 516 -19.04 -15.90 31.40
C HIS A 516 -20.14 -15.62 30.39
N ALA A 517 -21.16 -14.86 30.78
CA ALA A 517 -22.15 -14.34 29.83
C ALA A 517 -21.47 -13.48 28.76
N LYS A 518 -22.05 -13.40 27.55
CA LYS A 518 -21.48 -12.62 26.42
C LYS A 518 -21.05 -11.19 26.79
N LYS A 519 -21.82 -10.51 27.65
CA LYS A 519 -21.53 -9.14 28.11
C LYS A 519 -20.32 -9.05 29.06
N ASP A 520 -19.99 -10.15 29.74
CA ASP A 520 -18.92 -10.22 30.74
C ASP A 520 -17.67 -10.96 30.22
N PHE A 521 -17.66 -11.37 28.95
CA PHE A 521 -16.54 -12.08 28.33
C PHE A 521 -15.20 -11.39 28.56
N PHE A 522 -15.13 -10.07 28.30
CA PHE A 522 -13.90 -9.30 28.47
C PHE A 522 -13.46 -9.20 29.93
N LYS A 523 -14.37 -9.23 30.89
CA LYS A 523 -14.04 -9.29 32.31
C LYS A 523 -13.39 -10.63 32.68
N GLY A 524 -13.89 -11.75 32.10
CA GLY A 524 -13.33 -13.08 32.29
C GLY A 524 -11.92 -13.29 31.74
N LEU A 525 -11.46 -12.38 30.86
CA LEU A 525 -10.07 -12.39 30.37
C LEU A 525 -9.09 -11.73 31.36
N LEU A 526 -9.56 -10.85 32.23
CA LEU A 526 -8.71 -10.16 33.19
C LEU A 526 -8.16 -11.17 34.21
N ASN A 527 -6.84 -11.16 34.42
CA ASN A 527 -6.12 -12.03 35.35
C ASN A 527 -6.26 -13.55 35.06
N ASN A 528 -6.63 -13.92 33.82
CA ASN A 528 -6.70 -15.33 33.43
C ASN A 528 -5.30 -15.95 33.37
N LYS A 529 -5.07 -16.98 34.19
CA LYS A 529 -3.75 -17.64 34.34
C LYS A 529 -3.29 -18.30 33.04
N GLU A 530 -4.20 -18.90 32.26
CA GLU A 530 -3.87 -19.57 31.01
C GLU A 530 -3.42 -18.57 29.93
N ILE A 531 -3.99 -17.34 29.94
CA ILE A 531 -3.53 -16.26 29.06
C ILE A 531 -2.10 -15.85 29.41
N VAL A 532 -1.79 -15.68 30.71
CA VAL A 532 -0.45 -15.32 31.16
C VAL A 532 0.56 -16.43 30.81
N GLU A 533 0.21 -17.68 31.03
CA GLU A 533 1.06 -18.82 30.66
C GLU A 533 1.33 -18.88 29.16
N LEU A 534 0.27 -18.77 28.35
CA LEU A 534 0.40 -18.79 26.90
C LEU A 534 1.24 -17.60 26.40
N ARG A 535 1.02 -16.41 26.94
CA ARG A 535 1.82 -15.22 26.63
C ARG A 535 3.30 -15.46 26.87
N ASN A 536 3.67 -15.96 28.04
CA ASN A 536 5.07 -16.23 28.38
C ASN A 536 5.71 -17.23 27.40
N ARG A 537 4.99 -18.27 27.00
CA ARG A 537 5.46 -19.24 26.00
C ARG A 537 5.63 -18.60 24.62
N VAL A 538 4.71 -17.74 24.22
CA VAL A 538 4.79 -16.99 22.95
C VAL A 538 5.98 -16.05 22.95
N GLU A 539 6.21 -15.31 24.04
CA GLU A 539 7.34 -14.38 24.15
C GLU A 539 8.69 -15.13 24.10
N ILE A 540 8.81 -16.26 24.80
CA ILE A 540 10.01 -17.12 24.74
C ILE A 540 10.23 -17.63 23.31
N PHE A 541 9.19 -18.09 22.63
CA PHE A 541 9.27 -18.58 21.26
C PHE A 541 9.65 -17.46 20.28
N ALA A 542 8.96 -16.33 20.32
CA ALA A 542 9.18 -15.24 19.38
C ALA A 542 10.56 -14.61 19.53
N SER A 543 11.09 -14.50 20.75
CA SER A 543 12.40 -13.92 21.03
C SER A 543 13.59 -14.74 20.53
N GLN A 544 13.38 -15.96 20.05
CA GLN A 544 14.42 -16.78 19.42
C GLN A 544 14.74 -16.32 18.00
N PHE A 545 13.87 -15.55 17.39
CA PHE A 545 14.01 -15.11 16.00
C PHE A 545 14.44 -13.64 15.94
N ALA A 546 15.42 -13.35 15.07
CA ALA A 546 15.86 -11.98 14.83
C ALA A 546 14.72 -11.11 14.30
N MET A 547 14.77 -9.82 14.57
CA MET A 547 13.88 -8.84 13.95
C MET A 547 14.72 -7.90 13.08
N PRO A 548 14.43 -7.78 11.77
CA PRO A 548 15.21 -6.92 10.88
C PRO A 548 15.29 -5.48 11.40
N GLY A 549 16.50 -4.90 11.43
CA GLY A 549 16.73 -3.54 11.93
C GLY A 549 16.68 -3.37 13.44
N PHE A 550 16.58 -4.47 14.17
CA PHE A 550 16.61 -4.49 15.63
C PHE A 550 17.84 -5.27 16.10
N ASP A 551 18.83 -4.53 16.59
CA ASP A 551 20.02 -5.10 17.21
C ASP A 551 19.65 -5.44 18.66
N VAL A 552 19.73 -6.72 19.03
CA VAL A 552 19.43 -7.24 20.37
C VAL A 552 20.66 -7.10 21.23
#